data_47f711c67caf80ef9b9f36d8d327f940
#
_entry.id   47f711c67caf80ef9b9f36d8d327f940
#
_cell.length_a   1.000
_cell.length_b   1.000
_cell.length_c   1.000
_cell.angle_alpha   90.00
_cell.angle_beta   90.00
_cell.angle_gamma   90.00
#
_symmetry.space_group_name_H-M   'P 1'
#
loop_
_entity.id
_entity.type
_entity.pdbx_description
1 polymer ?
#
loop_
_entity_poly.entity_id
_entity_poly.type
_entity_poly.pdbx_seq_one_letter_code
_entity_poly.pdbx_strand_id
1 'polypeptide(L)'
;METLIYAGQARGCQRITSPSICSVVKRRALQFFLFAEIALFLPAAHLRAELSSGATYSLSFVDMDGNKVSTADGRVTLLVLVAAADREKARAVGDRVPDYCLGNPDYRMITIIHFTGKPTAIGRKLITALAKRRVNEEAKRLQTRYDAKKITRDARTDIFTVIDFDGSASSQLNEPAQSASFRVLVFARDGKLLAQWNDVPSAEQLAEVLTQSH
;
A
#
# COMPACT_ATOMS: atom_id res chain seq x y z
N MET A 1 -50.61 2.93 -38.66
CA MET A 1 -50.90 1.57 -39.11
C MET A 1 -50.71 0.70 -37.87
N GLU A 2 -51.81 0.52 -37.13
CA GLU A 2 -52.73 -0.63 -37.24
C GLU A 2 -52.04 -1.92 -36.82
N THR A 3 -52.47 -2.79 -35.92
CA THR A 3 -53.83 -3.11 -35.42
C THR A 3 -53.59 -4.07 -34.27
N LEU A 4 -54.14 -3.90 -33.08
CA LEU A 4 -55.30 -4.54 -32.49
C LEU A 4 -55.44 -6.06 -32.74
N ILE A 5 -55.64 -6.91 -31.68
CA ILE A 5 -56.93 -7.53 -31.35
C ILE A 5 -56.78 -8.70 -30.37
N TYR A 6 -57.50 -8.69 -29.29
CA TYR A 6 -58.44 -9.57 -28.59
C TYR A 6 -57.91 -10.79 -27.80
N ALA A 7 -58.13 -10.83 -26.55
CA ALA A 7 -59.29 -11.22 -25.72
C ALA A 7 -59.52 -12.74 -25.63
N GLY A 8 -59.58 -13.22 -24.39
CA GLY A 8 -60.04 -14.57 -24.09
C GLY A 8 -60.21 -14.78 -22.57
N GLN A 9 -61.38 -14.46 -22.08
CA GLN A 9 -61.86 -14.71 -20.73
C GLN A 9 -62.29 -16.18 -20.60
N ALA A 10 -61.86 -16.87 -19.53
CA ALA A 10 -62.57 -18.05 -19.04
C ALA A 10 -62.55 -18.10 -17.51
N ARG A 11 -63.73 -17.98 -16.97
CA ARG A 11 -64.06 -18.17 -15.54
C ARG A 11 -64.05 -19.67 -15.21
N GLY A 12 -63.50 -20.07 -14.10
CA GLY A 12 -63.58 -21.43 -13.58
C GLY A 12 -63.59 -21.43 -12.04
N CYS A 13 -64.73 -21.86 -11.54
CA CYS A 13 -65.18 -21.90 -10.14
C CYS A 13 -64.23 -22.51 -9.09
N GLN A 14 -64.23 -21.85 -8.02
CA GLN A 14 -64.03 -22.21 -6.60
C GLN A 14 -64.18 -23.68 -6.20
N ARG A 15 -63.23 -24.12 -5.40
CA ARG A 15 -63.53 -24.98 -4.22
C ARG A 15 -62.71 -24.48 -3.03
N ILE A 16 -63.38 -23.96 -2.03
CA ILE A 16 -62.87 -23.63 -0.70
C ILE A 16 -62.77 -24.94 0.05
N THR A 17 -61.55 -25.39 0.38
CA THR A 17 -61.33 -26.39 1.41
C THR A 17 -60.36 -25.77 2.42
N SER A 18 -60.86 -25.49 3.63
CA SER A 18 -60.13 -24.95 4.76
C SER A 18 -59.04 -25.93 5.21
N PRO A 19 -57.75 -25.50 5.32
CA PRO A 19 -56.72 -26.35 5.95
C PRO A 19 -56.80 -26.19 7.47
N SER A 20 -56.76 -27.33 8.15
CA SER A 20 -56.76 -27.50 9.59
C SER A 20 -55.67 -26.67 10.28
N ILE A 21 -56.08 -26.08 11.39
CA ILE A 21 -55.28 -25.20 12.28
C ILE A 21 -53.99 -25.84 12.79
N CYS A 22 -53.80 -27.17 12.63
CA CYS A 22 -52.66 -27.91 13.21
C CYS A 22 -51.36 -27.80 12.43
N SER A 23 -51.35 -27.29 11.17
CA SER A 23 -50.11 -27.22 10.34
C SER A 23 -49.36 -25.89 10.41
N VAL A 24 -49.98 -24.84 11.00
CA VAL A 24 -49.40 -23.50 11.07
C VAL A 24 -48.34 -23.37 12.17
N VAL A 25 -48.51 -24.12 13.28
CA VAL A 25 -47.59 -24.04 14.43
C VAL A 25 -46.25 -24.71 14.14
N LYS A 26 -46.24 -25.83 13.36
CA LYS A 26 -44.96 -26.49 12.98
C LYS A 26 -44.12 -25.76 11.97
N ARG A 27 -44.73 -24.91 11.10
CA ARG A 27 -43.95 -24.12 10.13
C ARG A 27 -43.26 -22.91 10.73
N ARG A 28 -43.80 -22.33 11.80
CA ARG A 28 -43.16 -21.18 12.46
C ARG A 28 -41.94 -21.57 13.31
N ALA A 29 -41.92 -22.76 13.89
CA ALA A 29 -40.77 -23.26 14.65
C ALA A 29 -39.58 -23.60 13.74
N LEU A 30 -39.83 -24.05 12.51
CA LEU A 30 -38.77 -24.40 11.55
C LEU A 30 -38.10 -23.15 10.89
N GLN A 31 -38.85 -22.04 10.76
CA GLN A 31 -38.29 -20.80 10.22
C GLN A 31 -37.40 -20.06 11.22
N PHE A 32 -37.61 -20.21 12.53
CA PHE A 32 -36.72 -19.61 13.53
C PHE A 32 -35.35 -20.29 13.63
N PHE A 33 -35.26 -21.61 13.32
CA PHE A 33 -33.96 -22.33 13.32
C PHE A 33 -33.10 -22.03 12.09
N LEU A 34 -33.69 -21.67 10.94
CA LEU A 34 -32.93 -21.36 9.72
C LEU A 34 -32.31 -19.97 9.72
N PHE A 35 -32.79 -19.03 10.54
CA PHE A 35 -32.21 -17.69 10.65
C PHE A 35 -31.07 -17.61 11.66
N ALA A 36 -30.91 -18.58 12.56
CA ALA A 36 -29.84 -18.58 13.56
C ALA A 36 -28.49 -19.04 13.00
N GLU A 37 -28.47 -19.80 11.91
CA GLU A 37 -27.19 -20.28 11.31
C GLU A 37 -26.58 -19.36 10.27
N ILE A 38 -27.32 -18.38 9.72
CA ILE A 38 -26.81 -17.41 8.72
C ILE A 38 -25.96 -16.31 9.36
N ALA A 39 -26.07 -16.08 10.66
CA ALA A 39 -25.31 -15.03 11.36
C ALA A 39 -23.84 -15.38 11.63
N LEU A 40 -23.39 -16.63 11.37
CA LEU A 40 -22.03 -17.10 11.68
C LEU A 40 -21.06 -17.09 10.48
N PHE A 41 -21.55 -16.75 9.28
CA PHE A 41 -20.74 -16.61 8.07
C PHE A 41 -20.67 -15.16 7.58
N LEU A 42 -20.55 -14.18 8.48
CA LEU A 42 -19.99 -12.89 8.07
C LEU A 42 -18.50 -13.13 7.81
N PRO A 43 -18.02 -13.00 6.54
CA PRO A 43 -16.61 -12.98 6.30
C PRO A 43 -16.08 -11.85 7.18
N ALA A 44 -15.15 -12.19 8.09
CA ALA A 44 -14.36 -11.19 8.78
C ALA A 44 -13.69 -10.38 7.68
N ALA A 45 -14.30 -9.27 7.28
CA ALA A 45 -13.64 -8.26 6.50
C ALA A 45 -12.41 -7.92 7.33
N HIS A 46 -11.25 -8.43 6.91
CA HIS A 46 -9.99 -8.03 7.48
C HIS A 46 -9.86 -6.54 7.20
N LEU A 47 -10.35 -5.74 8.14
CA LEU A 47 -10.02 -4.33 8.25
C LEU A 47 -8.49 -4.31 8.36
N ARG A 48 -7.82 -4.11 7.23
CA ARG A 48 -6.39 -3.84 7.22
C ARG A 48 -6.24 -2.52 7.96
N ALA A 49 -5.82 -2.62 9.21
CA ALA A 49 -5.57 -1.44 10.03
C ALA A 49 -4.42 -0.68 9.35
N GLU A 50 -4.66 0.58 9.04
CA GLU A 50 -3.62 1.50 8.57
C GLU A 50 -2.45 1.50 9.58
N LEU A 51 -1.21 1.72 9.10
CA LEU A 51 -0.06 1.82 9.99
C LEU A 51 -0.29 3.00 10.95
N SER A 52 -0.17 2.74 12.25
CA SER A 52 -0.42 3.75 13.29
C SER A 52 0.90 4.36 13.77
N SER A 53 0.99 5.68 13.80
CA SER A 53 2.12 6.38 14.41
C SER A 53 2.29 5.97 15.87
N GLY A 54 3.52 5.77 16.30
CA GLY A 54 3.87 5.29 17.64
C GLY A 54 3.96 3.77 17.79
N ALA A 55 3.42 2.98 16.84
CA ALA A 55 3.57 1.52 16.84
C ALA A 55 4.89 1.09 16.15
N THR A 56 5.42 -0.07 16.53
CA THR A 56 6.67 -0.61 15.99
C THR A 56 6.39 -1.65 14.90
N TYR A 57 7.09 -1.54 13.77
CA TYR A 57 6.97 -2.39 12.61
C TYR A 57 8.33 -2.88 12.13
N SER A 58 8.46 -4.18 11.92
CA SER A 58 9.66 -4.78 11.31
C SER A 58 9.32 -5.17 9.86
N LEU A 59 9.39 -4.19 8.97
CA LEU A 59 9.15 -4.39 7.55
C LEU A 59 10.46 -4.75 6.85
N SER A 60 10.42 -5.70 5.93
CA SER A 60 11.63 -6.17 5.25
C SER A 60 11.40 -6.19 3.74
N PHE A 61 12.36 -5.64 3.00
CA PHE A 61 12.31 -5.53 1.56
C PHE A 61 13.61 -6.04 0.93
N VAL A 62 13.56 -6.36 -0.35
CA VAL A 62 14.75 -6.63 -1.17
C VAL A 62 14.83 -5.52 -2.21
N ASP A 63 15.94 -4.79 -2.23
CA ASP A 63 16.14 -3.75 -3.22
C ASP A 63 16.46 -4.33 -4.62
N MET A 64 16.54 -3.46 -5.61
CA MET A 64 16.82 -3.85 -6.99
C MET A 64 18.23 -4.42 -7.23
N ASP A 65 19.13 -4.28 -6.28
CA ASP A 65 20.49 -4.81 -6.30
C ASP A 65 20.61 -6.11 -5.48
N GLY A 66 19.49 -6.57 -4.87
CA GLY A 66 19.43 -7.81 -4.09
C GLY A 66 19.76 -7.64 -2.61
N ASN A 67 19.96 -6.42 -2.13
CA ASN A 67 20.23 -6.17 -0.71
C ASN A 67 18.93 -6.26 0.10
N LYS A 68 19.03 -6.92 1.27
CA LYS A 68 17.94 -6.92 2.24
C LYS A 68 17.99 -5.64 3.07
N VAL A 69 16.89 -4.96 3.20
CA VAL A 69 16.71 -3.74 4.00
C VAL A 69 15.50 -3.90 4.91
N SER A 70 15.60 -3.40 6.16
CA SER A 70 14.51 -3.53 7.14
C SER A 70 14.30 -2.21 7.88
N THR A 71 13.05 -1.89 8.25
CA THR A 71 12.76 -0.69 9.05
C THR A 71 13.23 -0.78 10.50
N ALA A 72 13.66 -1.96 10.96
CA ALA A 72 14.08 -2.23 12.34
C ALA A 72 15.51 -2.83 12.40
N ASP A 73 16.46 -2.31 11.61
CA ASP A 73 17.86 -2.77 11.55
C ASP A 73 18.84 -1.79 12.19
N GLY A 74 18.39 -0.94 13.10
CA GLY A 74 19.23 0.01 13.82
C GLY A 74 19.44 1.35 13.10
N ARG A 75 18.74 1.61 11.99
CA ARG A 75 18.83 2.86 11.21
C ARG A 75 17.50 3.60 11.21
N VAL A 76 17.58 4.92 11.27
CA VAL A 76 16.42 5.75 10.96
C VAL A 76 16.09 5.60 9.49
N THR A 77 14.86 5.19 9.19
CA THR A 77 14.45 4.87 7.82
C THR A 77 13.36 5.81 7.35
N LEU A 78 13.68 6.61 6.32
CA LEU A 78 12.70 7.35 5.52
C LEU A 78 12.24 6.44 4.38
N LEU A 79 10.98 6.02 4.40
CA LEU A 79 10.40 5.14 3.38
C LEU A 79 9.42 5.95 2.53
N VAL A 80 9.58 5.89 1.21
CA VAL A 80 8.71 6.55 0.25
C VAL A 80 8.07 5.51 -0.65
N LEU A 81 6.75 5.38 -0.55
CA LEU A 81 5.95 4.60 -1.51
C LEU A 81 5.45 5.52 -2.61
N VAL A 82 5.68 5.13 -3.85
CA VAL A 82 5.35 5.97 -5.01
C VAL A 82 4.92 5.13 -6.20
N ALA A 83 3.90 5.60 -6.93
CA ALA A 83 3.58 5.04 -8.23
C ALA A 83 4.69 5.37 -9.25
N ALA A 84 4.90 4.50 -10.23
CA ALA A 84 5.93 4.72 -11.27
C ALA A 84 5.75 6.04 -12.04
N ALA A 85 4.51 6.56 -12.12
CA ALA A 85 4.21 7.86 -12.74
C ALA A 85 4.63 9.06 -11.89
N ASP A 86 4.58 8.93 -10.54
CA ASP A 86 4.75 10.04 -9.59
C ASP A 86 6.16 10.11 -8.97
N ARG A 87 7.16 9.49 -9.61
CA ARG A 87 8.54 9.41 -9.09
C ARG A 87 9.18 10.76 -8.76
N GLU A 88 8.74 11.85 -9.38
CA GLU A 88 9.23 13.19 -9.09
C GLU A 88 8.89 13.62 -7.65
N LYS A 89 7.80 13.08 -7.09
CA LYS A 89 7.49 13.28 -5.67
C LYS A 89 8.53 12.62 -4.76
N ALA A 90 9.00 11.41 -5.10
CA ALA A 90 10.06 10.76 -4.31
C ALA A 90 11.37 11.57 -4.36
N ARG A 91 11.71 12.14 -5.53
CA ARG A 91 12.84 13.06 -5.67
C ARG A 91 12.66 14.29 -4.77
N ALA A 92 11.48 14.92 -4.83
CA ALA A 92 11.19 16.09 -4.01
C ALA A 92 11.32 15.82 -2.51
N VAL A 93 10.99 14.59 -2.04
CA VAL A 93 11.28 14.18 -0.66
C VAL A 93 12.78 14.10 -0.40
N GLY A 94 13.54 13.44 -1.28
CA GLY A 94 15.00 13.33 -1.16
C GLY A 94 15.73 14.67 -1.13
N ASP A 95 15.25 15.64 -1.94
CA ASP A 95 15.81 17.00 -1.97
C ASP A 95 15.54 17.80 -0.67
N ARG A 96 14.53 17.40 0.11
CA ARG A 96 14.16 18.00 1.41
C ARG A 96 14.79 17.32 2.62
N VAL A 97 15.50 16.18 2.40
CA VAL A 97 16.22 15.52 3.48
C VAL A 97 17.32 16.45 4.00
N PRO A 98 17.40 16.67 5.35
CA PRO A 98 18.39 17.53 5.96
C PRO A 98 19.83 17.11 5.66
N ASP A 99 20.73 18.08 5.55
CA ASP A 99 22.13 17.84 5.20
C ASP A 99 22.87 16.93 6.20
N TYR A 100 22.49 16.93 7.49
CA TYR A 100 23.10 16.06 8.49
C TYR A 100 22.79 14.56 8.32
N CYS A 101 21.76 14.25 7.53
CA CYS A 101 21.45 12.86 7.16
C CYS A 101 22.27 12.38 5.96
N LEU A 102 22.85 13.30 5.16
CA LEU A 102 23.55 12.94 3.91
C LEU A 102 24.85 12.17 4.21
N GLY A 103 24.99 10.98 3.64
CA GLY A 103 26.13 10.11 3.84
C GLY A 103 26.29 9.58 5.28
N ASN A 104 25.35 9.87 6.16
CA ASN A 104 25.34 9.37 7.52
C ASN A 104 24.78 7.94 7.55
N PRO A 105 25.56 6.93 8.00
CA PRO A 105 25.15 5.53 8.01
C PRO A 105 23.96 5.23 8.93
N ASP A 106 23.65 6.13 9.86
CA ASP A 106 22.52 5.98 10.78
C ASP A 106 21.18 6.30 10.13
N TYR A 107 21.20 6.92 8.95
CA TYR A 107 20.02 7.29 8.19
C TYR A 107 19.97 6.59 6.85
N ARG A 108 18.77 6.32 6.38
CA ARG A 108 18.55 5.68 5.10
C ARG A 108 17.23 6.14 4.48
N MET A 109 17.22 6.31 3.16
CA MET A 109 15.98 6.48 2.39
C MET A 109 15.74 5.24 1.53
N ILE A 110 14.55 4.64 1.64
CA ILE A 110 14.09 3.51 0.81
C ILE A 110 12.94 4.01 -0.06
N THR A 111 13.09 3.90 -1.38
CA THR A 111 12.01 4.21 -2.33
C THR A 111 11.39 2.94 -2.85
N ILE A 112 10.09 2.74 -2.61
CA ILE A 112 9.32 1.62 -3.15
C ILE A 112 8.52 2.12 -4.35
N ILE A 113 8.85 1.62 -5.54
CA ILE A 113 8.15 1.95 -6.78
C ILE A 113 7.10 0.87 -7.01
N HIS A 114 5.84 1.24 -6.86
CA HIS A 114 4.70 0.37 -7.04
C HIS A 114 4.17 0.41 -8.48
N PHE A 115 3.79 -0.77 -8.99
CA PHE A 115 3.17 -0.94 -10.31
C PHE A 115 1.75 -1.48 -10.17
N THR A 116 0.77 -0.81 -10.76
CA THR A 116 -0.65 -1.22 -10.73
C THR A 116 -0.97 -2.40 -11.65
N GLY A 117 -0.05 -2.83 -12.49
CA GLY A 117 -0.21 -3.94 -13.42
C GLY A 117 0.80 -5.06 -13.17
N LYS A 118 0.49 -6.26 -13.66
CA LYS A 118 1.42 -7.41 -13.64
C LYS A 118 2.19 -7.47 -14.96
N PRO A 119 3.38 -6.86 -15.07
CA PRO A 119 4.15 -6.90 -16.30
C PRO A 119 4.63 -8.33 -16.60
N THR A 120 4.77 -8.63 -17.90
CA THR A 120 5.36 -9.89 -18.36
C THR A 120 6.81 -10.03 -17.89
N ALA A 121 7.40 -11.21 -17.96
CA ALA A 121 8.80 -11.44 -17.59
C ALA A 121 9.78 -10.54 -18.37
N ILE A 122 9.51 -10.31 -19.65
CA ILE A 122 10.30 -9.37 -20.49
C ILE A 122 10.08 -7.93 -20.03
N GLY A 123 8.82 -7.54 -19.76
CA GLY A 123 8.49 -6.23 -19.23
C GLY A 123 9.19 -5.93 -17.91
N ARG A 124 9.23 -6.90 -16.97
CA ARG A 124 9.95 -6.75 -15.70
C ARG A 124 11.45 -6.48 -15.92
N LYS A 125 12.11 -7.24 -16.81
CA LYS A 125 13.52 -7.01 -17.13
C LYS A 125 13.77 -5.61 -17.70
N LEU A 126 12.91 -5.14 -18.62
CA LEU A 126 13.02 -3.80 -19.19
C LEU A 126 12.81 -2.72 -18.14
N ILE A 127 11.77 -2.82 -17.32
CA ILE A 127 11.47 -1.89 -16.22
C ILE A 127 12.65 -1.83 -15.27
N THR A 128 13.19 -2.98 -14.85
CA THR A 128 14.36 -3.04 -13.94
C THR A 128 15.58 -2.37 -14.56
N ALA A 129 15.88 -2.60 -15.85
CA ALA A 129 16.99 -1.96 -16.53
C ALA A 129 16.84 -0.42 -16.60
N LEU A 130 15.64 0.06 -16.91
CA LEU A 130 15.33 1.50 -16.91
C LEU A 130 15.41 2.10 -15.49
N ALA A 131 14.95 1.39 -14.48
CA ALA A 131 15.05 1.82 -13.09
C ALA A 131 16.52 1.92 -12.65
N LYS A 132 17.36 0.93 -12.97
CA LYS A 132 18.82 0.97 -12.69
C LYS A 132 19.50 2.19 -13.33
N ARG A 133 19.18 2.48 -14.58
CA ARG A 133 19.73 3.67 -15.25
C ARG A 133 19.36 4.95 -14.50
N ARG A 134 18.10 5.09 -14.11
CA ARG A 134 17.62 6.27 -13.36
C ARG A 134 18.24 6.39 -11.98
N VAL A 135 18.35 5.29 -11.25
CA VAL A 135 19.03 5.26 -9.94
C VAL A 135 20.48 5.72 -10.09
N ASN A 136 21.18 5.32 -11.17
CA ASN A 136 22.54 5.80 -11.43
C ASN A 136 22.59 7.30 -11.78
N GLU A 137 21.56 7.84 -12.43
CA GLU A 137 21.43 9.28 -12.67
C GLU A 137 21.19 10.06 -11.37
N GLU A 138 20.33 9.55 -10.49
CA GLU A 138 20.12 10.13 -9.16
C GLU A 138 21.37 10.03 -8.28
N ALA A 139 22.12 8.92 -8.36
CA ALA A 139 23.38 8.78 -7.65
C ALA A 139 24.39 9.85 -8.04
N LYS A 140 24.50 10.20 -9.33
CA LYS A 140 25.37 11.29 -9.81
C LYS A 140 24.94 12.65 -9.23
N ARG A 141 23.63 12.92 -9.13
CA ARG A 141 23.11 14.15 -8.53
C ARG A 141 23.41 14.20 -7.04
N LEU A 142 23.16 13.08 -6.34
CA LEU A 142 23.46 12.98 -4.92
C LEU A 142 24.98 13.10 -4.66
N GLN A 143 25.82 12.52 -5.55
CA GLN A 143 27.27 12.66 -5.45
C GLN A 143 27.71 14.12 -5.53
N THR A 144 27.10 14.92 -6.40
CA THR A 144 27.37 16.37 -6.47
C THR A 144 27.08 17.07 -5.12
N ARG A 145 26.01 16.66 -4.42
CA ARG A 145 25.73 17.18 -3.06
C ARG A 145 26.77 16.71 -2.05
N TYR A 146 27.21 15.44 -2.15
CA TYR A 146 28.27 14.87 -1.29
C TYR A 146 29.58 15.60 -1.49
N ASP A 147 29.98 15.83 -2.73
CA ASP A 147 31.24 16.52 -3.08
C ASP A 147 31.22 17.97 -2.52
N ALA A 148 30.09 18.67 -2.67
CA ALA A 148 29.91 20.02 -2.12
C ALA A 148 30.03 20.07 -0.58
N LYS A 149 29.69 18.97 0.10
CA LYS A 149 29.78 18.81 1.56
C LYS A 149 31.07 18.08 2.00
N LYS A 150 31.96 17.75 1.06
CA LYS A 150 33.22 16.99 1.32
C LYS A 150 32.96 15.62 1.93
N ILE A 151 31.84 14.98 1.60
CA ILE A 151 31.51 13.59 1.98
C ILE A 151 32.21 12.66 0.98
N THR A 152 33.14 11.82 1.44
CA THR A 152 33.97 10.95 0.59
C THR A 152 33.29 9.62 0.21
N ARG A 153 32.06 9.40 0.65
CA ARG A 153 31.29 8.18 0.39
C ARG A 153 30.70 8.15 -1.02
N ASP A 154 30.62 6.97 -1.61
CA ASP A 154 29.90 6.78 -2.87
C ASP A 154 28.39 6.89 -2.63
N ALA A 155 27.77 7.92 -3.20
CA ALA A 155 26.35 8.21 -3.07
C ALA A 155 25.46 7.08 -3.62
N ARG A 156 25.97 6.25 -4.55
CA ARG A 156 25.19 5.11 -5.09
C ARG A 156 24.87 4.07 -4.01
N THR A 157 25.76 3.91 -3.02
CA THR A 157 25.56 2.97 -1.92
C THR A 157 24.48 3.37 -0.93
N ASP A 158 24.02 4.62 -0.98
CA ASP A 158 23.00 5.16 -0.08
C ASP A 158 21.61 5.25 -0.72
N ILE A 159 21.45 4.80 -2.00
CA ILE A 159 20.18 4.77 -2.72
C ILE A 159 19.61 3.34 -2.72
N PHE A 160 18.54 3.14 -1.98
CA PHE A 160 17.81 1.88 -1.88
C PHE A 160 16.48 2.00 -2.64
N THR A 161 16.31 1.20 -3.70
CA THR A 161 15.10 1.21 -4.52
C THR A 161 14.52 -0.19 -4.60
N VAL A 162 13.27 -0.33 -4.19
CA VAL A 162 12.49 -1.56 -4.27
C VAL A 162 11.52 -1.43 -5.44
N ILE A 163 11.48 -2.44 -6.31
CA ILE A 163 10.52 -2.48 -7.42
C ILE A 163 9.43 -3.48 -7.07
N ASP A 164 8.25 -2.98 -6.77
CA ASP A 164 7.12 -3.77 -6.32
C ASP A 164 6.20 -4.13 -7.49
N PHE A 165 6.50 -5.26 -8.16
CA PHE A 165 5.73 -5.76 -9.30
C PHE A 165 4.49 -6.57 -8.92
N ASP A 166 4.46 -7.12 -7.73
CA ASP A 166 3.42 -8.06 -7.27
C ASP A 166 2.60 -7.54 -6.09
N GLY A 167 2.92 -6.34 -5.61
CA GLY A 167 2.27 -5.71 -4.47
C GLY A 167 2.73 -6.25 -3.12
N SER A 168 3.80 -7.06 -3.07
CA SER A 168 4.29 -7.65 -1.82
C SER A 168 4.85 -6.60 -0.86
N ALA A 169 5.58 -5.61 -1.38
CA ALA A 169 6.11 -4.50 -0.59
C ALA A 169 4.98 -3.56 -0.13
N SER A 170 4.08 -3.17 -1.05
CA SER A 170 2.91 -2.33 -0.74
C SER A 170 2.00 -2.99 0.30
N SER A 171 1.82 -4.31 0.23
CA SER A 171 1.00 -5.07 1.18
C SER A 171 1.54 -5.02 2.61
N GLN A 172 2.86 -4.96 2.80
CA GLN A 172 3.47 -4.76 4.12
C GLN A 172 3.13 -3.39 4.72
N LEU A 173 2.85 -2.41 3.85
CA LEU A 173 2.44 -1.05 4.24
C LEU A 173 0.91 -0.92 4.37
N ASN A 174 0.18 -2.05 4.30
CA ASN A 174 -1.29 -2.10 4.28
C ASN A 174 -1.92 -1.34 3.10
N GLU A 175 -1.15 -1.07 2.05
CA GLU A 175 -1.66 -0.47 0.83
C GLU A 175 -2.32 -1.52 -0.07
N PRO A 176 -3.50 -1.23 -0.64
CA PRO A 176 -4.09 -2.09 -1.66
C PRO A 176 -3.20 -2.15 -2.90
N ALA A 177 -3.02 -3.35 -3.46
CA ALA A 177 -2.19 -3.57 -4.64
C ALA A 177 -2.61 -2.74 -5.89
N GLN A 178 -3.81 -2.16 -5.87
CA GLN A 178 -4.38 -1.33 -6.93
C GLN A 178 -4.38 0.17 -6.57
N SER A 179 -3.97 0.52 -5.35
CA SER A 179 -3.87 1.91 -4.93
C SER A 179 -2.60 2.53 -5.51
N ALA A 180 -2.75 3.66 -6.19
CA ALA A 180 -1.63 4.48 -6.66
C ALA A 180 -1.25 5.54 -5.60
N SER A 181 -1.42 5.24 -4.31
CA SER A 181 -1.21 6.22 -3.24
C SER A 181 0.27 6.54 -3.06
N PHE A 182 0.56 7.83 -2.95
CA PHE A 182 1.87 8.31 -2.53
C PHE A 182 1.89 8.38 -1.00
N ARG A 183 2.93 7.81 -0.39
CA ARG A 183 3.11 7.88 1.07
C ARG A 183 4.57 8.08 1.44
N VAL A 184 4.78 8.86 2.48
CA VAL A 184 6.09 9.05 3.12
C VAL A 184 5.96 8.62 4.57
N LEU A 185 6.84 7.72 5.03
CA LEU A 185 6.84 7.20 6.39
C LEU A 185 8.27 7.35 6.97
N VAL A 186 8.36 7.74 8.24
CA VAL A 186 9.64 7.80 8.96
C VAL A 186 9.60 6.82 10.12
N PHE A 187 10.57 5.91 10.14
CA PHE A 187 10.75 4.92 11.20
C PHE A 187 12.01 5.25 12.02
N ALA A 188 11.89 5.15 13.33
CA ALA A 188 13.04 5.16 14.24
C ALA A 188 13.90 3.90 14.06
N ARG A 189 15.05 3.84 14.71
CA ARG A 189 16.02 2.73 14.63
C ARG A 189 15.45 1.37 15.02
N ASP A 190 14.49 1.34 15.93
CA ASP A 190 13.79 0.15 16.42
C ASP A 190 12.56 -0.24 15.57
N GLY A 191 12.28 0.52 14.50
CA GLY A 191 11.12 0.32 13.63
C GLY A 191 9.85 0.99 14.12
N LYS A 192 9.88 1.84 15.14
CA LYS A 192 8.73 2.64 15.56
C LYS A 192 8.38 3.67 14.49
N LEU A 193 7.13 3.68 14.03
CA LEU A 193 6.63 4.68 13.09
C LEU A 193 6.50 6.04 13.79
N LEU A 194 7.33 6.99 13.41
CA LEU A 194 7.35 8.34 13.99
C LEU A 194 6.33 9.26 13.32
N ALA A 195 6.28 9.25 12.00
CA ALA A 195 5.39 10.10 11.22
C ALA A 195 5.04 9.48 9.87
N GLN A 196 3.91 9.91 9.30
CA GLN A 196 3.49 9.56 7.94
C GLN A 196 2.77 10.72 7.27
N TRP A 197 2.91 10.82 5.93
CA TRP A 197 2.26 11.81 5.09
C TRP A 197 1.80 11.17 3.77
N ASN A 198 0.69 11.66 3.24
CA ASN A 198 0.14 11.24 1.95
C ASN A 198 0.53 12.20 0.81
N ASP A 199 1.35 13.21 1.12
CA ASP A 199 1.97 14.11 0.15
C ASP A 199 3.41 14.42 0.58
N VAL A 200 4.14 15.17 -0.25
CA VAL A 200 5.55 15.54 -0.01
C VAL A 200 5.64 16.47 1.20
N PRO A 201 6.19 16.02 2.35
CA PRO A 201 6.32 16.84 3.55
C PRO A 201 7.25 18.04 3.30
N SER A 202 7.13 19.10 4.09
CA SER A 202 8.07 20.21 4.02
C SER A 202 9.45 19.82 4.57
N ALA A 203 10.48 20.60 4.27
CA ALA A 203 11.83 20.37 4.80
C ALA A 203 11.86 20.48 6.33
N GLU A 204 11.07 21.41 6.89
CA GLU A 204 10.94 21.63 8.33
C GLU A 204 10.28 20.42 9.01
N GLN A 205 9.20 19.90 8.44
CA GLN A 205 8.51 18.71 8.95
C GLN A 205 9.44 17.49 8.97
N LEU A 206 10.22 17.28 7.90
CA LEU A 206 11.20 16.18 7.85
C LEU A 206 12.31 16.40 8.88
N ALA A 207 12.85 17.61 8.99
CA ALA A 207 13.92 17.91 9.93
C ALA A 207 13.48 17.70 11.38
N GLU A 208 12.28 18.12 11.73
CA GLU A 208 11.71 17.95 13.08
C GLU A 208 11.64 16.46 13.46
N VAL A 209 11.03 15.63 12.61
CA VAL A 209 10.86 14.20 12.89
C VAL A 209 12.19 13.46 12.89
N LEU A 210 13.10 13.76 11.93
CA LEU A 210 14.40 13.10 11.85
C LEU A 210 15.32 13.48 13.01
N THR A 211 15.17 14.67 13.61
CA THR A 211 15.92 15.08 14.81
C THR A 211 15.43 14.33 16.07
N GLN A 212 14.12 14.06 16.17
CA GLN A 212 13.52 13.33 17.30
C GLN A 212 13.85 11.82 17.30
N SER A 213 14.43 11.32 16.23
CA SER A 213 14.71 9.88 16.05
C SER A 213 16.00 9.37 16.69
N HIS A 214 16.71 10.23 17.45
CA HIS A 214 17.95 9.93 18.18
C HIS A 214 17.74 9.32 19.55
#